data_5ddd877c4429c7d7c789cdf38dd32dee
#
_entry.id   5ddd877c4429c7d7c789cdf38dd32dee
#
_cell.length_a   1.000
_cell.length_b   1.000
_cell.length_c   1.000
_cell.angle_alpha   90.00
_cell.angle_beta   90.00
_cell.angle_gamma   90.00
#
_symmetry.space_group_name_H-M   'P 1'
#
loop_
_entity.id
_entity.type
_entity.pdbx_description
1 polymer ?
#
loop_
_entity_poly.entity_id
_entity_poly.type
_entity_poly.pdbx_seq_one_letter_code
_entity_poly.pdbx_strand_id
1 'polypeptide(L)'
;MPGDLHTHTTYSDGSTPVAKLAYLARCAGMSHLAISDHDSIQSVRYAYAHPVQDGVHLIPATELTAYDYERAHRVHLLCYWPDDCPALEDFSRMMAERRCTAMLQSSRELEEICPQYSTQEALALAKDSGTLYKAHIMRVLWQYGLADGLYNEVYRSLFGLKPVRGRILHTPRYEPVDTVLDLIKACRGVVVLAHPSVYH
;
A
#
# COMPACT_ATOMS: atom_id res chain seq x y z
N MET A 1 15.58 20.36 7.80
CA MET A 1 14.33 20.04 8.49
C MET A 1 14.06 18.56 8.28
N PRO A 2 13.83 17.77 9.35
CA PRO A 2 13.59 16.33 9.18
C PRO A 2 12.20 16.09 8.57
N GLY A 3 12.10 15.08 7.73
CA GLY A 3 10.84 14.67 7.10
C GLY A 3 10.85 13.19 6.75
N ASP A 4 9.67 12.59 6.63
CA ASP A 4 9.46 11.26 6.11
C ASP A 4 8.70 11.36 4.79
N LEU A 5 9.29 10.84 3.72
CA LEU A 5 8.75 10.95 2.38
C LEU A 5 8.07 9.67 1.89
N HIS A 6 7.96 8.65 2.74
CA HIS A 6 7.34 7.40 2.35
C HIS A 6 6.57 6.76 3.52
N THR A 7 5.30 7.12 3.67
CA THR A 7 4.44 6.61 4.74
C THR A 7 3.10 6.11 4.22
N HIS A 8 2.55 5.12 4.94
CA HIS A 8 1.26 4.50 4.61
C HIS A 8 0.26 4.68 5.77
N THR A 9 -1.00 4.83 5.41
CA THR A 9 -2.12 5.01 6.33
C THR A 9 -3.15 3.89 6.16
N THR A 10 -4.29 4.00 6.86
CA THR A 10 -5.44 3.11 6.63
C THR A 10 -6.07 3.28 5.25
N TYR A 11 -5.61 4.22 4.42
CA TYR A 11 -6.01 4.30 3.00
C TYR A 11 -5.33 3.25 2.12
N SER A 12 -4.34 2.52 2.65
CA SER A 12 -3.78 1.31 2.05
C SER A 12 -3.56 0.22 3.09
N ASP A 13 -2.33 -0.14 3.37
CA ASP A 13 -1.94 -1.23 4.27
C ASP A 13 -1.36 -0.75 5.61
N GLY A 14 -1.30 0.54 5.83
CA GLY A 14 -0.94 1.14 7.10
C GLY A 14 -1.99 0.88 8.19
N SER A 15 -1.64 1.13 9.46
CA SER A 15 -2.54 0.95 10.62
C SER A 15 -2.99 2.26 11.24
N THR A 16 -2.37 3.36 10.85
CA THR A 16 -2.65 4.67 11.40
C THR A 16 -3.66 5.40 10.52
N PRO A 17 -4.80 5.85 11.07
CA PRO A 17 -5.70 6.72 10.34
C PRO A 17 -4.97 7.99 9.87
N VAL A 18 -5.24 8.42 8.64
CA VAL A 18 -4.57 9.58 8.02
C VAL A 18 -4.63 10.83 8.89
N ALA A 19 -5.75 11.06 9.55
CA ALA A 19 -5.95 12.23 10.41
C ALA A 19 -5.03 12.27 11.65
N LYS A 20 -4.44 11.14 12.05
CA LYS A 20 -3.51 11.05 13.20
C LYS A 20 -2.06 11.12 12.79
N LEU A 21 -1.75 10.93 11.51
CA LEU A 21 -0.38 10.73 11.05
C LEU A 21 0.48 11.99 11.25
N ALA A 22 -0.07 13.17 10.94
CA ALA A 22 0.63 14.45 11.13
C ALA A 22 0.99 14.70 12.61
N TYR A 23 0.08 14.41 13.53
CA TYR A 23 0.36 14.52 14.97
C TYR A 23 1.51 13.60 15.40
N LEU A 24 1.52 12.34 14.94
CA LEU A 24 2.59 11.39 15.25
C LEU A 24 3.94 11.84 14.65
N ALA A 25 3.93 12.33 13.41
CA ALA A 25 5.11 12.91 12.77
C ALA A 25 5.68 14.09 13.57
N ARG A 26 4.82 15.00 14.03
CA ARG A 26 5.21 16.10 14.91
C ARG A 26 5.84 15.60 16.20
N CYS A 27 5.23 14.61 16.84
CA CYS A 27 5.79 14.01 18.08
C CYS A 27 7.17 13.38 17.85
N ALA A 28 7.43 12.87 16.64
CA ALA A 28 8.73 12.37 16.20
C ALA A 28 9.71 13.48 15.75
N GLY A 29 9.34 14.76 15.87
CA GLY A 29 10.16 15.90 15.50
C GLY A 29 10.23 16.18 13.99
N MET A 30 9.33 15.62 13.20
CA MET A 30 9.26 15.83 11.76
C MET A 30 8.50 17.12 11.42
N SER A 31 8.92 17.80 10.36
CA SER A 31 8.28 19.00 9.84
C SER A 31 7.62 18.80 8.48
N HIS A 32 7.96 17.71 7.77
CA HIS A 32 7.43 17.36 6.46
C HIS A 32 7.07 15.87 6.44
N LEU A 33 5.97 15.54 5.78
CA LEU A 33 5.46 14.17 5.69
C LEU A 33 4.80 13.93 4.35
N ALA A 34 5.25 12.94 3.59
CA ALA A 34 4.53 12.48 2.43
C ALA A 34 3.63 11.28 2.79
N ILE A 35 2.36 11.39 2.45
CA ILE A 35 1.39 10.30 2.59
C ILE A 35 1.30 9.60 1.24
N SER A 36 1.89 8.40 1.14
CA SER A 36 2.12 7.71 -0.13
C SER A 36 1.44 6.34 -0.17
N ASP A 37 0.17 6.28 0.21
CA ASP A 37 -0.59 5.03 0.21
C ASP A 37 -0.56 4.30 -1.12
N HIS A 38 -0.51 2.97 -1.09
CA HIS A 38 -0.43 2.13 -2.28
C HIS A 38 -1.63 2.30 -3.21
N ASP A 39 -1.35 2.67 -4.46
CA ASP A 39 -2.32 2.76 -5.56
C ASP A 39 -3.58 3.57 -5.19
N SER A 40 -3.44 4.57 -4.31
CA SER A 40 -4.56 5.32 -3.73
C SER A 40 -4.48 6.81 -4.08
N ILE A 41 -5.56 7.35 -4.64
CA ILE A 41 -5.72 8.80 -4.83
C ILE A 41 -6.20 9.50 -3.54
N GLN A 42 -6.67 8.76 -2.54
CA GLN A 42 -7.23 9.35 -1.31
C GLN A 42 -6.18 10.11 -0.51
N SER A 43 -4.95 9.57 -0.40
CA SER A 43 -3.83 10.24 0.27
C SER A 43 -3.42 11.52 -0.43
N VAL A 44 -3.43 11.55 -1.77
CA VAL A 44 -3.18 12.75 -2.58
C VAL A 44 -4.21 13.83 -2.26
N ARG A 45 -5.50 13.49 -2.35
CA ARG A 45 -6.61 14.41 -2.06
C ARG A 45 -6.58 14.91 -0.63
N TYR A 46 -6.27 14.02 0.33
CA TYR A 46 -6.16 14.40 1.73
C TYR A 46 -5.06 15.44 1.95
N ALA A 47 -3.87 15.21 1.42
CA ALA A 47 -2.73 16.11 1.59
C ALA A 47 -2.96 17.48 0.90
N TYR A 48 -3.63 17.53 -0.25
CA TYR A 48 -4.04 18.77 -0.89
C TYR A 48 -5.07 19.55 -0.06
N ALA A 49 -6.01 18.86 0.58
CA ALA A 49 -7.01 19.48 1.45
C ALA A 49 -6.42 19.95 2.79
N HIS A 50 -5.30 19.37 3.22
CA HIS A 50 -4.66 19.64 4.51
C HIS A 50 -3.15 19.91 4.34
N PRO A 51 -2.74 20.98 3.63
CA PRO A 51 -1.32 21.18 3.29
C PRO A 51 -0.42 21.38 4.52
N VAL A 52 -1.00 21.81 5.64
CA VAL A 52 -0.35 21.86 6.96
C VAL A 52 -1.33 21.34 8.00
N GLN A 53 -0.92 20.32 8.74
CA GLN A 53 -1.70 19.75 9.83
C GLN A 53 -0.79 19.53 11.04
N ASP A 54 -1.23 19.88 12.24
CA ASP A 54 -0.44 19.79 13.48
C ASP A 54 0.96 20.43 13.40
N GLY A 55 1.15 21.43 12.51
CA GLY A 55 2.42 22.08 12.26
C GLY A 55 3.38 21.28 11.36
N VAL A 56 2.91 20.20 10.73
CA VAL A 56 3.64 19.38 9.74
C VAL A 56 3.13 19.68 8.34
N HIS A 57 4.02 19.94 7.39
CA HIS A 57 3.69 20.09 5.98
C HIS A 57 3.40 18.72 5.36
N LEU A 58 2.18 18.52 4.85
CA LEU A 58 1.78 17.30 4.16
C LEU A 58 2.09 17.42 2.66
N ILE A 59 2.80 16.43 2.14
CA ILE A 59 3.20 16.33 0.75
C ILE A 59 2.25 15.34 0.06
N PRO A 60 1.47 15.78 -0.96
CA PRO A 60 0.63 14.88 -1.73
C PRO A 60 1.48 13.82 -2.45
N ALA A 61 1.20 12.55 -2.19
CA ALA A 61 1.92 11.45 -2.79
C ALA A 61 1.05 10.20 -2.91
N THR A 62 1.48 9.27 -3.75
CA THR A 62 0.98 7.89 -3.83
C THR A 62 2.11 6.97 -4.24
N GLU A 63 2.12 5.72 -3.77
CA GLU A 63 3.06 4.70 -4.20
C GLU A 63 2.37 3.79 -5.23
N LEU A 64 2.69 3.98 -6.51
CA LEU A 64 2.08 3.24 -7.60
C LEU A 64 2.81 1.92 -7.84
N THR A 65 2.04 0.83 -7.96
CA THR A 65 2.57 -0.51 -8.19
C THR A 65 2.62 -0.81 -9.68
N ALA A 66 3.80 -1.15 -10.17
CA ALA A 66 4.07 -1.56 -11.54
C ALA A 66 4.76 -2.94 -11.60
N TYR A 67 4.91 -3.50 -12.78
CA TYR A 67 5.64 -4.74 -12.99
C TYR A 67 6.59 -4.61 -14.20
N ASP A 68 7.86 -4.91 -13.95
CA ASP A 68 8.87 -5.10 -15.01
C ASP A 68 8.76 -6.54 -15.53
N TYR A 69 8.11 -6.68 -16.68
CA TYR A 69 7.88 -8.00 -17.29
C TYR A 69 9.15 -8.60 -17.90
N GLU A 70 10.16 -7.79 -18.23
CA GLU A 70 11.44 -8.28 -18.75
C GLU A 70 12.28 -8.92 -17.64
N ARG A 71 12.30 -8.27 -16.46
CA ARG A 71 13.08 -8.74 -15.29
C ARG A 71 12.27 -9.56 -14.31
N ALA A 72 10.96 -9.72 -14.56
CA ALA A 72 10.00 -10.42 -13.68
C ALA A 72 10.00 -9.86 -12.24
N HIS A 73 10.02 -8.52 -12.10
CA HIS A 73 10.02 -7.83 -10.82
C HIS A 73 8.82 -6.90 -10.66
N ARG A 74 8.22 -6.94 -9.48
CA ARG A 74 7.28 -5.90 -9.07
C ARG A 74 8.07 -4.66 -8.65
N VAL A 75 7.68 -3.51 -9.17
CA VAL A 75 8.32 -2.21 -8.93
C VAL A 75 7.35 -1.26 -8.27
N HIS A 76 7.79 -0.51 -7.30
CA HIS A 76 7.01 0.56 -6.68
C HIS A 76 7.60 1.92 -7.05
N LEU A 77 6.74 2.80 -7.53
CA LEU A 77 7.07 4.15 -7.98
C LEU A 77 6.34 5.16 -7.10
N LEU A 78 7.09 5.91 -6.32
CA LEU A 78 6.52 7.05 -5.59
C LEU A 78 6.23 8.16 -6.59
N CYS A 79 5.02 8.68 -6.53
CA CYS A 79 4.57 9.82 -7.31
C CYS A 79 4.22 10.95 -6.36
N TYR A 80 5.03 12.03 -6.39
CA TYR A 80 4.82 13.21 -5.56
C TYR A 80 4.16 14.32 -6.37
N TRP A 81 3.29 15.08 -5.69
CA TRP A 81 2.53 16.19 -6.27
C TRP A 81 1.82 15.86 -7.59
N PRO A 82 1.22 14.67 -7.74
CA PRO A 82 0.42 14.44 -8.93
C PRO A 82 -0.80 15.36 -8.93
N ASP A 83 -1.22 15.81 -10.09
CA ASP A 83 -2.54 16.42 -10.22
C ASP A 83 -3.63 15.40 -9.82
N ASP A 84 -4.71 15.89 -9.19
CA ASP A 84 -5.94 15.11 -9.04
C ASP A 84 -6.63 15.01 -10.40
N CYS A 85 -6.34 13.96 -11.13
CA CYS A 85 -6.80 13.76 -12.50
C CYS A 85 -7.57 12.44 -12.67
N PRO A 86 -8.52 12.37 -13.63
CA PRO A 86 -9.32 11.16 -13.87
C PRO A 86 -8.47 9.92 -14.15
N ALA A 87 -7.34 10.06 -14.84
CA ALA A 87 -6.46 8.94 -15.16
C ALA A 87 -5.86 8.29 -13.89
N LEU A 88 -5.47 9.09 -12.88
CA LEU A 88 -4.98 8.58 -11.60
C LEU A 88 -6.10 7.93 -10.79
N GLU A 89 -7.31 8.49 -10.82
CA GLU A 89 -8.48 7.92 -10.17
C GLU A 89 -8.87 6.57 -10.78
N ASP A 90 -8.91 6.49 -12.11
CA ASP A 90 -9.21 5.26 -12.84
C ASP A 90 -8.16 4.17 -12.58
N PHE A 91 -6.89 4.52 -12.56
CA PHE A 91 -5.80 3.61 -12.18
C PHE A 91 -5.98 3.10 -10.75
N SER A 92 -6.21 4.00 -9.79
CA SER A 92 -6.42 3.65 -8.37
C SER A 92 -7.59 2.68 -8.20
N ARG A 93 -8.72 2.96 -8.85
CA ARG A 93 -9.91 2.09 -8.82
C ARG A 93 -9.60 0.71 -9.41
N MET A 94 -9.02 0.66 -10.61
CA MET A 94 -8.63 -0.59 -11.29
C MET A 94 -7.70 -1.44 -10.40
N MET A 95 -6.69 -0.83 -9.81
CA MET A 95 -5.74 -1.54 -8.96
C MET A 95 -6.38 -2.03 -7.65
N ALA A 96 -7.27 -1.23 -7.05
CA ALA A 96 -8.04 -1.63 -5.87
C ALA A 96 -8.91 -2.86 -6.15
N GLU A 97 -9.64 -2.89 -7.28
CA GLU A 97 -10.48 -4.02 -7.69
C GLU A 97 -9.65 -5.29 -7.94
N ARG A 98 -8.55 -5.17 -8.70
CA ARG A 98 -7.65 -6.30 -8.97
C ARG A 98 -7.02 -6.86 -7.69
N ARG A 99 -6.58 -5.96 -6.79
CA ARG A 99 -5.98 -6.34 -5.51
C ARG A 99 -7.01 -7.00 -4.61
N CYS A 100 -8.20 -6.43 -4.51
CA CYS A 100 -9.29 -6.99 -3.71
C CYS A 100 -9.62 -8.41 -4.16
N THR A 101 -9.76 -8.65 -5.46
CA THR A 101 -10.03 -9.98 -6.03
C THR A 101 -8.95 -10.99 -5.62
N ALA A 102 -7.68 -10.66 -5.83
CA ALA A 102 -6.56 -11.56 -5.51
C ALA A 102 -6.46 -11.83 -4.00
N MET A 103 -6.61 -10.80 -3.17
CA MET A 103 -6.47 -10.93 -1.72
C MET A 103 -7.68 -11.60 -1.07
N LEU A 104 -8.88 -11.42 -1.62
CA LEU A 104 -10.06 -12.18 -1.16
C LEU A 104 -9.91 -13.67 -1.43
N GLN A 105 -9.35 -14.05 -2.58
CA GLN A 105 -9.05 -15.45 -2.84
C GLN A 105 -8.05 -15.99 -1.83
N SER A 106 -6.91 -15.31 -1.63
CA SER A 106 -5.92 -15.69 -0.62
C SER A 106 -6.54 -15.80 0.79
N SER A 107 -7.40 -14.86 1.14
CA SER A 107 -8.03 -14.82 2.47
C SER A 107 -8.97 -15.99 2.70
N ARG A 108 -9.79 -16.35 1.70
CA ARG A 108 -10.70 -17.49 1.77
C ARG A 108 -9.96 -18.82 1.85
N GLU A 109 -8.91 -19.00 1.04
CA GLU A 109 -8.06 -20.18 1.12
C GLU A 109 -7.37 -20.31 2.49
N LEU A 110 -6.99 -19.19 3.11
CA LEU A 110 -6.48 -19.20 4.47
C LEU A 110 -7.54 -19.63 5.49
N GLU A 111 -8.76 -19.14 5.38
CA GLU A 111 -9.88 -19.46 6.25
C GLU A 111 -10.23 -20.97 6.20
N GLU A 112 -10.09 -21.61 5.03
CA GLU A 112 -10.28 -23.06 4.86
C GLU A 112 -9.23 -23.91 5.62
N ILE A 113 -7.99 -23.41 5.74
CA ILE A 113 -6.87 -24.16 6.35
C ILE A 113 -6.53 -23.70 7.77
N CYS A 114 -7.11 -22.57 8.22
CA CYS A 114 -6.89 -21.98 9.53
C CYS A 114 -8.22 -21.54 10.14
N PRO A 115 -8.95 -22.41 10.84
CA PRO A 115 -10.30 -22.10 11.39
C PRO A 115 -10.35 -20.94 12.37
N GLN A 116 -9.22 -20.53 12.95
CA GLN A 116 -9.14 -19.36 13.83
C GLN A 116 -9.06 -18.04 13.06
N TYR A 117 -8.74 -18.07 11.77
CA TYR A 117 -8.67 -16.87 10.92
C TYR A 117 -10.07 -16.52 10.38
N SER A 118 -10.36 -15.23 10.26
CA SER A 118 -11.61 -14.74 9.67
C SER A 118 -11.35 -13.72 8.55
N THR A 119 -11.85 -14.05 7.37
CA THR A 119 -11.88 -13.13 6.21
C THR A 119 -12.70 -11.88 6.52
N GLN A 120 -13.79 -12.01 7.29
CA GLN A 120 -14.63 -10.88 7.68
C GLN A 120 -13.86 -9.86 8.55
N GLU A 121 -13.04 -10.34 9.47
CA GLU A 121 -12.20 -9.44 10.30
C GLU A 121 -11.13 -8.74 9.48
N ALA A 122 -10.50 -9.44 8.53
CA ALA A 122 -9.54 -8.82 7.62
C ALA A 122 -10.19 -7.73 6.75
N LEU A 123 -11.43 -7.95 6.29
CA LEU A 123 -12.21 -6.94 5.57
C LEU A 123 -12.59 -5.75 6.45
N ALA A 124 -12.89 -5.99 7.74
CA ALA A 124 -13.18 -4.91 8.68
C ALA A 124 -11.96 -4.00 8.90
N LEU A 125 -10.74 -4.57 8.94
CA LEU A 125 -9.49 -3.80 8.99
C LEU A 125 -9.22 -3.01 7.69
N ALA A 126 -9.71 -3.50 6.55
CA ALA A 126 -9.54 -2.89 5.23
C ALA A 126 -10.61 -1.83 4.89
N LYS A 127 -11.48 -1.45 5.84
CA LYS A 127 -12.63 -0.57 5.60
C LYS A 127 -12.25 0.77 4.97
N ASP A 128 -11.20 1.42 5.48
CA ASP A 128 -10.79 2.75 5.02
C ASP A 128 -10.08 2.69 3.65
N SER A 129 -9.35 1.62 3.37
CA SER A 129 -8.66 1.42 2.09
C SER A 129 -9.59 1.00 0.96
N GLY A 130 -10.76 0.47 1.28
CA GLY A 130 -11.69 -0.08 0.28
C GLY A 130 -11.16 -1.33 -0.45
N THR A 131 -9.97 -1.83 -0.10
CA THR A 131 -9.36 -3.03 -0.67
C THR A 131 -8.53 -3.81 0.35
N LEU A 132 -8.47 -5.14 0.19
CA LEU A 132 -7.74 -6.01 1.10
C LEU A 132 -6.25 -6.05 0.73
N TYR A 133 -5.38 -5.94 1.72
CA TYR A 133 -3.92 -6.10 1.62
C TYR A 133 -3.45 -7.30 2.44
N LYS A 134 -2.27 -7.84 2.11
CA LYS A 134 -1.62 -8.90 2.90
C LYS A 134 -1.43 -8.50 4.36
N ALA A 135 -1.14 -7.22 4.62
CA ALA A 135 -0.99 -6.70 5.97
C ALA A 135 -2.27 -6.84 6.81
N HIS A 136 -3.46 -6.67 6.21
CA HIS A 136 -4.73 -6.89 6.93
C HIS A 136 -4.90 -8.35 7.34
N ILE A 137 -4.59 -9.30 6.44
CA ILE A 137 -4.62 -10.73 6.72
C ILE A 137 -3.64 -11.07 7.85
N MET A 138 -2.40 -10.59 7.75
CA MET A 138 -1.38 -10.84 8.78
C MET A 138 -1.72 -10.22 10.12
N ARG A 139 -2.42 -9.08 10.17
CA ARG A 139 -2.89 -8.49 11.44
C ARG A 139 -3.90 -9.36 12.15
N VAL A 140 -4.85 -9.96 11.42
CA VAL A 140 -5.79 -10.92 12.02
C VAL A 140 -5.03 -12.11 12.60
N LEU A 141 -4.10 -12.70 11.85
CA LEU A 141 -3.26 -13.79 12.36
C LEU A 141 -2.47 -13.38 13.61
N TRP A 142 -1.92 -12.17 13.62
CA TRP A 142 -1.18 -11.66 14.78
C TRP A 142 -2.08 -11.43 15.99
N GLN A 143 -3.28 -10.90 15.81
CA GLN A 143 -4.26 -10.72 16.88
C GLN A 143 -4.65 -12.03 17.58
N TYR A 144 -4.68 -13.13 16.83
CA TYR A 144 -4.95 -14.46 17.35
C TYR A 144 -3.71 -15.24 17.81
N GLY A 145 -2.54 -14.60 17.84
CA GLY A 145 -1.29 -15.26 18.25
C GLY A 145 -0.80 -16.33 17.26
N LEU A 146 -1.31 -16.32 16.02
CA LEU A 146 -0.92 -17.24 14.94
C LEU A 146 0.29 -16.75 14.14
N ALA A 147 0.71 -15.52 14.38
CA ALA A 147 1.91 -14.89 13.85
C ALA A 147 2.48 -13.96 14.92
N ASP A 148 3.79 -13.72 14.88
CA ASP A 148 4.53 -12.82 15.79
C ASP A 148 4.78 -11.42 15.19
N GLY A 149 4.08 -11.08 14.10
CA GLY A 149 4.19 -9.80 13.42
C GLY A 149 3.71 -9.88 11.97
N LEU A 150 3.96 -8.82 11.19
CA LEU A 150 3.46 -8.70 9.81
C LEU A 150 4.36 -9.36 8.77
N TYR A 151 5.69 -9.34 8.96
CA TYR A 151 6.68 -9.77 7.96
C TYR A 151 7.67 -10.79 8.56
N ASN A 152 7.17 -11.98 8.87
CA ASN A 152 7.87 -13.07 9.55
C ASN A 152 7.87 -14.36 8.72
N GLU A 153 8.19 -15.50 9.33
CA GLU A 153 8.15 -16.82 8.68
C GLU A 153 6.74 -17.18 8.21
N VAL A 154 5.69 -16.83 8.98
CA VAL A 154 4.29 -17.09 8.58
C VAL A 154 3.97 -16.31 7.30
N TYR A 155 4.35 -15.02 7.24
CA TYR A 155 4.18 -14.24 6.01
C TYR A 155 4.89 -14.88 4.83
N ARG A 156 6.16 -15.34 5.00
CA ARG A 156 6.92 -15.99 3.93
C ARG A 156 6.27 -17.29 3.48
N SER A 157 5.77 -18.09 4.40
CA SER A 157 5.09 -19.37 4.08
C SER A 157 3.78 -19.17 3.33
N LEU A 158 3.05 -18.09 3.63
CA LEU A 158 1.75 -17.80 3.01
C LEU A 158 1.89 -17.02 1.69
N PHE A 159 2.77 -16.02 1.64
CA PHE A 159 2.84 -15.02 0.58
C PHE A 159 4.22 -14.86 -0.07
N GLY A 160 5.21 -15.65 0.31
CA GLY A 160 6.55 -15.58 -0.28
C GLY A 160 6.54 -15.78 -1.80
N LEU A 161 7.48 -15.14 -2.49
CA LEU A 161 7.69 -15.31 -3.93
C LEU A 161 8.84 -16.24 -4.23
N LYS A 162 9.91 -16.18 -3.41
CA LYS A 162 11.15 -16.93 -3.56
C LYS A 162 11.69 -17.30 -2.16
N PRO A 163 12.43 -18.39 -2.01
CA PRO A 163 12.73 -19.43 -3.02
C PRO A 163 11.53 -20.34 -3.30
N VAL A 164 10.52 -20.36 -2.42
CA VAL A 164 9.30 -21.16 -2.57
C VAL A 164 8.09 -20.26 -2.62
N ARG A 165 7.20 -20.51 -3.57
CA ARG A 165 5.93 -19.79 -3.66
C ARG A 165 5.09 -20.03 -2.42
N GLY A 166 4.57 -18.96 -1.83
CA GLY A 166 3.67 -19.03 -0.68
C GLY A 166 2.39 -19.80 -0.98
N ARG A 167 1.89 -20.49 0.04
CA ARG A 167 0.79 -21.48 -0.07
C ARG A 167 -0.51 -20.90 -0.61
N ILE A 168 -0.81 -19.64 -0.23
CA ILE A 168 -2.05 -18.96 -0.60
C ILE A 168 -1.78 -17.68 -1.42
N LEU A 169 -0.63 -17.63 -2.13
CA LEU A 169 -0.24 -16.44 -2.87
C LEU A 169 -1.06 -16.31 -4.15
N HIS A 170 -1.96 -15.32 -4.15
CA HIS A 170 -2.55 -14.74 -5.35
C HIS A 170 -2.03 -13.31 -5.53
N THR A 171 -1.75 -12.93 -6.75
CA THR A 171 -1.22 -11.60 -7.08
C THR A 171 -2.15 -10.92 -8.09
N PRO A 172 -2.46 -9.64 -7.90
CA PRO A 172 -3.18 -8.89 -8.93
C PRO A 172 -2.32 -8.81 -10.20
N ARG A 173 -2.97 -8.59 -11.33
CA ARG A 173 -2.28 -8.20 -12.55
C ARG A 173 -1.87 -6.74 -12.41
N TYR A 174 -0.57 -6.48 -12.49
CA TYR A 174 0.00 -5.14 -12.47
C TYR A 174 0.16 -4.59 -13.89
N GLU A 175 0.15 -3.26 -14.02
CA GLU A 175 0.49 -2.60 -15.27
C GLU A 175 2.02 -2.59 -15.49
N PRO A 176 2.48 -2.56 -16.77
CA PRO A 176 3.90 -2.40 -17.09
C PRO A 176 4.48 -1.10 -16.50
N VAL A 177 5.77 -1.10 -16.19
CA VAL A 177 6.47 0.09 -15.67
C VAL A 177 6.28 1.31 -16.58
N ASP A 178 6.41 1.15 -17.89
CA ASP A 178 6.25 2.24 -18.84
C ASP A 178 4.84 2.86 -18.79
N THR A 179 3.81 2.03 -18.68
CA THR A 179 2.41 2.49 -18.54
C THR A 179 2.24 3.34 -17.28
N VAL A 180 2.85 2.93 -16.16
CA VAL A 180 2.75 3.69 -14.89
C VAL A 180 3.59 4.98 -14.96
N LEU A 181 4.75 4.96 -15.62
CA LEU A 181 5.55 6.16 -15.86
C LEU A 181 4.81 7.17 -16.73
N ASP A 182 4.13 6.73 -17.78
CA ASP A 182 3.31 7.59 -18.64
C ASP A 182 2.13 8.19 -17.87
N LEU A 183 1.49 7.41 -16.97
CA LEU A 183 0.47 7.92 -16.06
C LEU A 183 1.03 9.02 -15.15
N ILE A 184 2.17 8.79 -14.49
CA ILE A 184 2.82 9.79 -13.61
C ILE A 184 3.11 11.07 -14.39
N LYS A 185 3.64 10.95 -15.60
CA LYS A 185 3.93 12.07 -16.50
C LYS A 185 2.64 12.83 -16.89
N ALA A 186 1.58 12.10 -17.23
CA ALA A 186 0.29 12.69 -17.57
C ALA A 186 -0.33 13.46 -16.41
N CYS A 187 -0.14 12.98 -15.17
CA CYS A 187 -0.56 13.67 -13.94
C CYS A 187 0.46 14.71 -13.44
N ARG A 188 1.51 15.01 -14.20
CA ARG A 188 2.58 15.98 -13.87
C ARG A 188 3.28 15.69 -12.53
N GLY A 189 3.25 14.44 -12.06
CA GLY A 189 3.89 14.02 -10.82
C GLY A 189 5.41 13.90 -10.95
N VAL A 190 6.10 14.03 -9.82
CA VAL A 190 7.54 13.74 -9.71
C VAL A 190 7.71 12.29 -9.32
N VAL A 191 8.44 11.50 -10.14
CA VAL A 191 8.65 10.07 -9.89
C VAL A 191 9.94 9.81 -9.12
N VAL A 192 9.86 8.90 -8.16
CA VAL A 192 11.03 8.35 -7.44
C VAL A 192 10.87 6.84 -7.32
N LEU A 193 11.95 6.09 -7.57
CA LEU A 193 11.95 4.63 -7.35
C LEU A 193 11.94 4.36 -5.84
N ALA A 194 10.89 3.67 -5.34
CA ALA A 194 10.78 3.32 -3.95
C ALA A 194 11.77 2.20 -3.58
N HIS A 195 12.34 2.26 -2.35
CA HIS A 195 13.17 1.20 -1.73
C HIS A 195 14.01 0.38 -2.75
N PRO A 196 14.91 0.99 -3.53
CA PRO A 196 15.61 0.35 -4.66
C PRO A 196 16.45 -0.88 -4.26
N SER A 197 16.85 -0.99 -2.99
CA SER A 197 17.63 -2.12 -2.47
C SER A 197 16.89 -3.47 -2.48
N VAL A 198 15.57 -3.48 -2.67
CA VAL A 198 14.79 -4.74 -2.73
C VAL A 198 14.73 -5.36 -4.14
N TYR A 199 15.31 -4.71 -5.15
CA TYR A 199 15.27 -5.15 -6.56
C TYR A 199 16.57 -5.82 -7.03
N HIS A 200 17.45 -6.21 -6.11
CA HIS A 200 18.73 -6.89 -6.38
C HIS A 200 18.63 -8.41 -6.24
#